data_a3d886c0070fec6688176c524467040b
#
_entry.id   a3d886c0070fec6688176c524467040b
#
_cell.length_a   1.000
_cell.length_b   1.000
_cell.length_c   1.000
_cell.angle_alpha   90.00
_cell.angle_beta   90.00
_cell.angle_gamma   90.00
#
_symmetry.space_group_name_H-M   'P 1'
#
loop_
_entity.id
_entity.type
_entity.pdbx_description
1 polymer ?
#
loop_
_entity_poly.entity_id
_entity_poly.type
_entity_poly.pdbx_seq_one_letter_code
_entity_poly.pdbx_strand_id
1 'polypeptide(L)'
;MQKIIYIADDEKNIREAIKTFLESAGYTVYAFEDGDKLLEAFYEKPADLVILDVMMPGSNGFVCCKALRKVSNVPIFMLTARDSDLDYQTGLDLGCDDFFTKPISPMTLVMRVKALFRRIAYERDAMKVEMENDTL
;
A
#
# COMPACT_ATOMS: atom_id res chain seq x y z
N MET A 1 -15.48 10.08 -3.48
CA MET A 1 -15.45 8.60 -3.59
C MET A 1 -14.46 8.03 -2.60
N GLN A 2 -14.80 6.90 -2.00
CA GLN A 2 -13.91 6.22 -1.07
C GLN A 2 -12.69 5.67 -1.81
N LYS A 3 -11.53 5.83 -1.18
CA LYS A 3 -10.31 5.20 -1.68
C LYS A 3 -10.34 3.71 -1.44
N ILE A 4 -9.83 2.94 -2.37
CA ILE A 4 -9.77 1.49 -2.32
C ILE A 4 -8.37 1.06 -1.92
N ILE A 5 -8.28 0.23 -0.89
CA ILE A 5 -7.03 -0.30 -0.37
C ILE A 5 -7.05 -1.82 -0.46
N TYR A 6 -6.00 -2.41 -1.03
CA TYR A 6 -5.79 -3.85 -1.03
C TYR A 6 -4.70 -4.18 0.00
N ILE A 7 -4.97 -5.19 0.82
CA ILE A 7 -3.99 -5.69 1.78
C ILE A 7 -3.77 -7.18 1.60
N ALA A 8 -2.51 -7.61 1.57
CA ALA A 8 -2.14 -9.02 1.61
C ALA A 8 -1.30 -9.29 2.85
N ASP A 9 -1.75 -10.23 3.68
CA ASP A 9 -1.07 -10.67 4.89
C ASP A 9 -1.57 -12.07 5.20
N ASP A 10 -0.67 -13.03 5.45
CA ASP A 10 -1.05 -14.40 5.73
C ASP A 10 -1.56 -14.60 7.16
N GLU A 11 -1.32 -13.64 8.06
CA GLU A 11 -1.81 -13.69 9.43
C GLU A 11 -3.21 -13.10 9.51
N LYS A 12 -4.21 -13.96 9.69
CA LYS A 12 -5.61 -13.57 9.67
C LYS A 12 -5.94 -12.47 10.68
N ASN A 13 -5.42 -12.58 11.90
CA ASN A 13 -5.74 -11.60 12.95
C ASN A 13 -5.21 -10.21 12.62
N ILE A 14 -4.01 -10.12 12.06
CA ILE A 14 -3.41 -8.86 11.64
C ILE A 14 -4.18 -8.28 10.45
N ARG A 15 -4.45 -9.10 9.46
CA ARG A 15 -5.19 -8.71 8.26
C ARG A 15 -6.57 -8.13 8.61
N GLU A 16 -7.29 -8.83 9.50
CA GLU A 16 -8.63 -8.40 9.92
C GLU A 16 -8.59 -7.12 10.75
N ALA A 17 -7.60 -6.99 11.65
CA ALA A 17 -7.45 -5.79 12.47
C ALA A 17 -7.17 -4.56 11.61
N ILE A 18 -6.25 -4.67 10.68
CA ILE A 18 -5.90 -3.56 9.78
C ILE A 18 -7.12 -3.18 8.92
N LYS A 19 -7.80 -4.16 8.37
CA LYS A 19 -9.01 -3.94 7.59
C LYS A 19 -10.05 -3.15 8.39
N THR A 20 -10.33 -3.60 9.61
CA THR A 20 -11.32 -2.96 10.47
C THR A 20 -10.98 -1.50 10.74
N PHE A 21 -9.72 -1.21 11.10
CA PHE A 21 -9.30 0.16 11.39
C PHE A 21 -9.36 1.05 10.15
N LEU A 22 -8.94 0.56 9.00
CA LEU A 22 -8.99 1.34 7.76
C LEU A 22 -10.43 1.59 7.31
N GLU A 23 -11.30 0.60 7.42
CA GLU A 23 -12.72 0.77 7.09
C GLU A 23 -13.38 1.79 8.02
N SER A 24 -13.04 1.77 9.31
CA SER A 24 -13.53 2.76 10.26
C SER A 24 -13.06 4.17 9.92
N ALA A 25 -11.94 4.29 9.23
CA ALA A 25 -11.41 5.59 8.79
C ALA A 25 -12.03 6.06 7.46
N GLY A 26 -12.94 5.29 6.86
CA GLY A 26 -13.67 5.67 5.66
C GLY A 26 -13.14 5.09 4.36
N TYR A 27 -12.24 4.12 4.41
CA TYR A 27 -11.70 3.47 3.22
C TYR A 27 -12.47 2.18 2.89
N THR A 28 -12.46 1.80 1.62
CA THR A 28 -12.94 0.49 1.18
C THR A 28 -11.74 -0.46 1.11
N VAL A 29 -11.78 -1.56 1.86
CA VAL A 29 -10.62 -2.45 2.00
C VAL A 29 -10.96 -3.86 1.55
N TYR A 30 -10.11 -4.40 0.67
CA TYR A 30 -10.18 -5.81 0.27
C TYR A 30 -8.93 -6.50 0.80
N ALA A 31 -9.13 -7.59 1.55
CA ALA A 31 -8.06 -8.30 2.22
C ALA A 31 -7.83 -9.65 1.55
N PHE A 32 -6.56 -9.98 1.33
CA PHE A 32 -6.14 -11.21 0.68
C PHE A 32 -5.16 -11.96 1.58
N GLU A 33 -5.23 -13.28 1.56
CA GLU A 33 -4.37 -14.11 2.40
C GLU A 33 -2.99 -14.34 1.79
N ASP A 34 -2.81 -14.04 0.50
CA ASP A 34 -1.53 -14.16 -0.18
C ASP A 34 -1.39 -13.12 -1.30
N GLY A 35 -0.16 -12.98 -1.78
CA GLY A 35 0.17 -12.01 -2.81
C GLY A 35 -0.38 -12.33 -4.18
N ASP A 36 -0.51 -13.60 -4.52
CA ASP A 36 -1.01 -14.00 -5.84
C ASP A 36 -2.48 -13.61 -6.01
N LYS A 37 -3.28 -13.79 -4.95
CA LYS A 37 -4.68 -13.38 -4.97
C LYS A 37 -4.82 -11.86 -5.08
N LEU A 38 -3.96 -11.12 -4.39
CA LEU A 38 -3.96 -9.66 -4.49
C LEU A 38 -3.60 -9.20 -5.90
N LEU A 39 -2.56 -9.78 -6.49
CA LEU A 39 -2.16 -9.43 -7.86
C LEU A 39 -3.27 -9.70 -8.87
N GLU A 40 -3.92 -10.85 -8.76
CA GLU A 40 -5.04 -11.21 -9.63
C GLU A 40 -6.16 -10.17 -9.52
N ALA A 41 -6.53 -9.79 -8.31
CA ALA A 41 -7.55 -8.77 -8.10
C ALA A 41 -7.11 -7.40 -8.64
N PHE A 42 -5.85 -7.03 -8.45
CA PHE A 42 -5.33 -5.75 -8.92
C PHE A 42 -5.35 -5.64 -10.45
N TYR A 43 -5.01 -6.72 -11.15
CA TYR A 43 -5.03 -6.72 -12.61
C TYR A 43 -6.44 -6.53 -13.17
N GLU A 44 -7.46 -7.01 -12.45
CA GLU A 44 -8.84 -6.78 -12.84
C GLU A 44 -9.33 -5.39 -12.49
N LYS A 45 -9.03 -4.93 -11.27
CA LYS A 45 -9.43 -3.61 -10.78
C LYS A 45 -8.34 -3.05 -9.88
N PRO A 46 -7.60 -2.04 -10.32
CA PRO A 46 -6.55 -1.44 -9.50
C PRO A 46 -7.09 -0.79 -8.23
N ALA A 47 -6.27 -0.81 -7.19
CA ALA A 47 -6.53 -0.12 -5.94
C ALA A 47 -5.80 1.23 -5.91
N ASP A 48 -6.14 2.06 -4.92
CA ASP A 48 -5.48 3.34 -4.69
C ASP A 48 -4.25 3.22 -3.81
N LEU A 49 -4.16 2.14 -3.04
CA LEU A 49 -3.02 1.81 -2.18
C LEU A 49 -2.96 0.30 -2.02
N VAL A 50 -1.76 -0.26 -2.00
CA VAL A 50 -1.51 -1.67 -1.73
C VAL A 50 -0.64 -1.79 -0.49
N ILE A 51 -1.05 -2.64 0.46
CA ILE A 51 -0.30 -2.94 1.68
C ILE A 51 0.11 -4.41 1.62
N LEU A 52 1.40 -4.67 1.67
CA LEU A 52 1.97 -6.01 1.48
C LEU A 52 2.79 -6.44 2.68
N ASP A 53 2.50 -7.63 3.20
CA ASP A 53 3.41 -8.31 4.10
C ASP A 53 4.57 -8.88 3.28
N VAL A 54 5.80 -8.74 3.76
CA VAL A 54 6.96 -9.31 3.07
C VAL A 54 6.93 -10.83 3.15
N MET A 55 6.62 -11.39 4.32
CA MET A 55 6.67 -12.83 4.58
C MET A 55 5.32 -13.47 4.34
N MET A 56 5.09 -13.97 3.13
CA MET A 56 3.87 -14.68 2.77
C MET A 56 4.20 -15.95 2.00
N PRO A 57 3.35 -17.00 2.09
CA PRO A 57 3.50 -18.17 1.23
C PRO A 57 3.28 -17.79 -0.24
N GLY A 58 3.93 -18.50 -1.15
CA GLY A 58 3.87 -18.17 -2.56
C GLY A 58 4.68 -16.92 -2.89
N SER A 59 4.10 -15.99 -3.62
CA SER A 59 4.76 -14.73 -3.94
C SER A 59 4.84 -13.86 -2.68
N ASN A 60 6.06 -13.60 -2.20
CA ASN A 60 6.25 -12.71 -1.05
C ASN A 60 6.02 -11.25 -1.44
N GLY A 61 6.05 -10.36 -0.44
CA GLY A 61 5.78 -8.94 -0.66
C GLY A 61 6.74 -8.27 -1.65
N PHE A 62 8.01 -8.67 -1.68
CA PHE A 62 8.98 -8.13 -2.63
C PHE A 62 8.64 -8.51 -4.06
N VAL A 63 8.28 -9.78 -4.28
CA VAL A 63 7.86 -10.27 -5.59
C VAL A 63 6.60 -9.54 -6.06
N CYS A 64 5.63 -9.36 -5.17
CA CYS A 64 4.40 -8.63 -5.50
C CYS A 64 4.68 -7.17 -5.85
N CYS A 65 5.55 -6.50 -5.09
CA CYS A 65 5.93 -5.12 -5.36
C CYS A 65 6.57 -4.99 -6.75
N LYS A 66 7.48 -5.89 -7.07
CA LYS A 66 8.13 -5.90 -8.39
C LYS A 66 7.12 -6.10 -9.51
N ALA A 67 6.18 -7.02 -9.33
CA ALA A 67 5.13 -7.28 -10.33
C ALA A 67 4.22 -6.06 -10.52
N LEU A 68 3.83 -5.40 -9.43
CA LEU A 68 3.00 -4.21 -9.48
C LEU A 68 3.71 -3.06 -10.20
N ARG A 69 5.00 -2.87 -9.94
CA ARG A 69 5.76 -1.79 -10.56
C ARG A 69 5.92 -1.93 -12.06
N LYS A 70 5.75 -3.13 -12.62
CA LYS A 70 5.75 -3.33 -14.07
C LYS A 70 4.51 -2.74 -14.74
N VAL A 71 3.41 -2.59 -14.01
CA VAL A 71 2.11 -2.20 -14.57
C VAL A 71 1.52 -0.95 -13.94
N SER A 72 2.08 -0.45 -12.83
CA SER A 72 1.43 0.64 -12.09
C SER A 72 2.42 1.40 -11.21
N ASN A 73 2.10 2.66 -10.95
CA ASN A 73 2.77 3.49 -9.96
C ASN A 73 1.96 3.57 -8.66
N VAL A 74 1.04 2.63 -8.43
CA VAL A 74 0.22 2.61 -7.22
C VAL A 74 1.11 2.71 -5.97
N PRO A 75 0.74 3.52 -4.97
CA PRO A 75 1.47 3.53 -3.71
C PRO A 75 1.49 2.15 -3.06
N ILE A 76 2.64 1.75 -2.53
CA ILE A 76 2.83 0.47 -1.88
C ILE A 76 3.45 0.68 -0.50
N PHE A 77 2.79 0.18 0.53
CA PHE A 77 3.32 0.09 1.89
C PHE A 77 3.70 -1.36 2.16
N MET A 78 4.87 -1.58 2.73
CA MET A 78 5.30 -2.92 3.11
C MET A 78 5.32 -3.08 4.61
N LEU A 79 4.86 -4.25 5.08
CA LEU A 79 4.86 -4.62 6.49
C LEU A 79 5.67 -5.90 6.64
N THR A 80 6.48 -5.99 7.70
CA THR A 80 7.21 -7.22 7.96
C THR A 80 7.59 -7.36 9.42
N ALA A 81 7.64 -8.61 9.90
CA ALA A 81 8.24 -8.92 11.19
C ALA A 81 9.78 -8.90 11.12
N ARG A 82 10.35 -8.84 9.92
CA ARG A 82 11.79 -8.81 9.72
C ARG A 82 12.31 -7.39 9.94
N ASP A 83 13.28 -7.29 10.83
CA ASP A 83 13.89 -6.03 11.23
C ASP A 83 15.34 -5.99 10.74
N SER A 84 15.52 -5.92 9.44
CA SER A 84 16.84 -5.92 8.82
C SER A 84 16.97 -4.69 7.92
N ASP A 85 18.11 -4.01 8.03
CA ASP A 85 18.42 -2.88 7.16
C ASP A 85 18.44 -3.30 5.69
N LEU A 86 18.86 -4.53 5.42
CA LEU A 86 18.88 -5.06 4.06
C LEU A 86 17.47 -5.22 3.49
N ASP A 87 16.52 -5.70 4.30
CA ASP A 87 15.13 -5.82 3.86
C ASP A 87 14.50 -4.46 3.62
N TYR A 88 14.78 -3.50 4.49
CA TYR A 88 14.32 -2.13 4.32
C TYR A 88 14.85 -1.53 3.01
N GLN A 89 16.14 -1.70 2.76
CA GLN A 89 16.78 -1.21 1.54
C GLN A 89 16.20 -1.90 0.30
N THR A 90 15.97 -3.22 0.36
CA THR A 90 15.35 -3.96 -0.74
C THR A 90 13.97 -3.42 -1.09
N GLY A 91 13.15 -3.15 -0.08
CA GLY A 91 11.83 -2.57 -0.29
C GLY A 91 11.89 -1.21 -0.98
N LEU A 92 12.78 -0.33 -0.52
CA LEU A 92 12.97 0.98 -1.13
C LEU A 92 13.49 0.88 -2.56
N ASP A 93 14.44 0.01 -2.82
CA ASP A 93 15.00 -0.22 -4.15
C ASP A 93 13.95 -0.75 -5.13
N LEU A 94 13.01 -1.55 -4.66
CA LEU A 94 11.91 -2.06 -5.47
C LEU A 94 10.81 -1.01 -5.70
N GLY A 95 10.89 0.12 -5.00
CA GLY A 95 9.96 1.23 -5.19
C GLY A 95 8.76 1.24 -4.28
N CYS A 96 8.83 0.65 -3.08
CA CYS A 96 7.77 0.84 -2.10
C CYS A 96 7.81 2.28 -1.57
N ASP A 97 6.66 2.79 -1.17
CA ASP A 97 6.53 4.17 -0.72
C ASP A 97 6.74 4.33 0.78
N ASP A 98 6.54 3.27 1.55
CA ASP A 98 6.82 3.25 2.97
C ASP A 98 7.03 1.80 3.41
N PHE A 99 7.73 1.62 4.53
CA PHE A 99 8.12 0.29 5.02
C PHE A 99 8.00 0.29 6.55
N PHE A 100 7.24 -0.66 7.09
CA PHE A 100 6.97 -0.72 8.51
C PHE A 100 7.37 -2.07 9.08
N THR A 101 7.92 -2.06 10.30
CA THR A 101 8.24 -3.27 11.04
C THR A 101 7.06 -3.63 11.96
N LYS A 102 6.67 -4.89 11.96
CA LYS A 102 5.65 -5.40 12.89
C LYS A 102 6.26 -5.57 14.29
N PRO A 103 5.49 -5.35 15.36
CA PRO A 103 4.07 -4.95 15.34
C PRO A 103 3.91 -3.46 15.07
N ILE A 104 3.00 -3.11 14.17
CA ILE A 104 2.63 -1.72 13.97
C ILE A 104 1.24 -1.50 14.56
N SER A 105 1.08 -0.37 15.26
CA SER A 105 -0.24 0.04 15.74
C SER A 105 -1.15 0.28 14.54
N PRO A 106 -2.36 -0.32 14.49
CA PRO A 106 -3.30 -0.01 13.42
C PRO A 106 -3.63 1.48 13.31
N MET A 107 -3.66 2.20 14.44
CA MET A 107 -3.86 3.65 14.44
C MET A 107 -2.71 4.37 13.73
N THR A 108 -1.47 3.96 13.97
CA THR A 108 -0.30 4.54 13.29
C THR A 108 -0.39 4.30 11.79
N LEU A 109 -0.78 3.10 11.38
CA LEU A 109 -0.94 2.77 9.96
C LEU A 109 -2.03 3.65 9.32
N VAL A 110 -3.17 3.83 9.98
CA VAL A 110 -4.22 4.72 9.50
C VAL A 110 -3.71 6.15 9.30
N MET A 111 -2.94 6.66 10.25
CA MET A 111 -2.37 8.01 10.15
C MET A 111 -1.42 8.14 8.96
N ARG A 112 -0.62 7.11 8.69
CA ARG A 112 0.31 7.10 7.55
C ARG A 112 -0.44 7.01 6.23
N VAL A 113 -1.52 6.25 6.18
CA VAL A 113 -2.38 6.16 4.99
C VAL A 113 -3.04 7.51 4.71
N LYS A 114 -3.58 8.16 5.72
CA LYS A 114 -4.16 9.49 5.57
C LYS A 114 -3.14 10.52 5.08
N ALA A 115 -1.93 10.48 5.63
CA ALA A 115 -0.86 11.38 5.21
C ALA A 115 -0.47 11.14 3.75
N LEU A 116 -0.42 9.89 3.31
CA LEU A 116 -0.12 9.55 1.92
C LEU A 116 -1.16 10.14 0.97
N PHE A 117 -2.43 9.90 1.23
CA PHE A 117 -3.50 10.39 0.35
C PHE A 117 -3.58 11.92 0.36
N ARG A 118 -3.32 12.56 1.49
CA ARG A 118 -3.26 14.03 1.57
C ARG A 118 -2.12 14.57 0.70
N ARG A 119 -0.95 13.96 0.76
CA ARG A 119 0.20 14.37 -0.07
C ARG A 119 -0.11 14.20 -1.56
N ILE A 120 -0.72 13.09 -1.94
CA ILE A 120 -1.11 12.85 -3.34
C ILE A 120 -2.11 13.92 -3.82
N ALA A 121 -3.07 14.29 -2.98
CA ALA A 121 -4.03 15.33 -3.31
C ALA A 121 -3.35 16.69 -3.51
N TYR A 122 -2.40 17.04 -2.65
CA TYR A 122 -1.65 18.30 -2.77
C TYR A 122 -0.80 18.32 -4.05
N GLU A 123 -0.14 17.24 -4.39
CA GLU A 123 0.66 17.14 -5.60
C GLU A 123 -0.22 17.27 -6.85
N ARG A 124 -1.41 16.66 -6.84
CA ARG A 124 -2.38 16.77 -7.92
C ARG A 124 -2.86 18.21 -8.09
N ASP A 125 -3.19 18.88 -6.99
CA ASP A 125 -3.65 20.26 -7.00
C ASP A 125 -2.54 21.22 -7.49
N ALA A 126 -1.31 20.99 -7.08
CA ALA A 126 -0.16 21.77 -7.53
C ALA A 126 0.06 21.64 -9.03
N MET A 127 -0.01 20.42 -9.56
CA MET A 127 0.07 20.17 -11.00
C MET A 127 -1.04 20.88 -11.77
N LYS A 128 -2.25 20.87 -11.23
CA LYS A 128 -3.39 21.53 -11.85
C LYS A 128 -3.16 23.05 -11.95
N VAL A 129 -2.66 23.67 -10.89
CA VAL A 129 -2.35 25.10 -10.87
C VAL A 129 -1.27 25.44 -11.91
N GLU A 130 -0.22 24.64 -12.01
CA GLU A 130 0.83 24.83 -13.00
C GLU A 130 0.28 24.75 -14.43
N MET A 131 -0.56 23.78 -14.72
CA MET A 131 -1.18 23.64 -16.02
C MET A 131 -2.08 24.83 -16.37
N GLU A 132 -2.83 25.34 -15.41
CA GLU A 132 -3.67 26.53 -15.59
C GLU A 132 -2.83 27.78 -15.88
N ASN A 133 -1.68 27.92 -15.20
CA ASN A 133 -0.77 29.03 -15.44
C ASN A 133 -0.10 28.94 -16.82
N ASP A 134 0.19 27.73 -17.29
CA ASP A 134 0.82 27.54 -18.61
C ASP A 134 -0.12 27.87 -19.78
N THR A 135 -1.43 27.89 -19.54
CA THR A 135 -2.42 28.23 -20.58
C THR A 135 -2.72 29.72 -20.66
N LEU A 136 -2.12 30.50 -19.80
CA LEU A 136 -2.25 31.95 -19.82
C LEU A 136 -1.13 32.58 -20.62
#